data_2d9b77b9cdc231e48610b4b917eb0e9c
#
_entry.id   2d9b77b9cdc231e48610b4b917eb0e9c
#
_cell.length_a   1.000
_cell.length_b   1.000
_cell.length_c   1.000
_cell.angle_alpha   90.00
_cell.angle_beta   90.00
_cell.angle_gamma   90.00
#
_symmetry.space_group_name_H-M   'P 1'
#
loop_
_entity.id
_entity.type
_entity.pdbx_description
1 polymer ?
#
loop_
_entity_poly.entity_id
_entity_poly.type
_entity_poly.pdbx_seq_one_letter_code
_entity_poly.pdbx_strand_id
1 'polypeptide(L)'
;KEGLMFVLVSKDSEGLEIKQTSSLDQTRPMCEINMKDIFISDDEIMIGSDSCINTWEKVKNISLGYLAMEQVGGAQACLDMSTQYAKERIQFGRPIGSFQAIQHICANMLVQLESAKSVAYSAVRTDTSDDLEVEMSAMLAKSYCSEVFNKIAGDNIQVHGGIGFTWEHPAHLFFKKAKSDSLLLGTPKLARDKIAELLSL
;
A
#
# COMPACT_ATOMS: atom_id res chain seq x y z
N LYS A 1 -14.87 -17.16 -27.83
CA LYS A 1 -15.29 -17.22 -26.42
C LYS A 1 -15.09 -15.83 -25.83
N GLU A 2 -16.14 -15.22 -25.36
CA GLU A 2 -16.06 -13.98 -24.59
C GLU A 2 -15.68 -14.33 -23.15
N GLY A 3 -14.61 -13.76 -22.61
CA GLY A 3 -14.17 -13.98 -21.24
C GLY A 3 -12.77 -13.42 -20.98
N LEU A 4 -12.43 -13.27 -19.70
CA LEU A 4 -11.09 -12.89 -19.26
C LEU A 4 -10.18 -14.12 -19.25
N MET A 5 -8.90 -13.92 -19.59
CA MET A 5 -7.87 -14.94 -19.54
C MET A 5 -6.58 -14.36 -18.98
N PHE A 6 -5.77 -15.21 -18.33
CA PHE A 6 -4.38 -14.88 -18.04
C PHE A 6 -3.49 -15.44 -19.13
N VAL A 7 -2.68 -14.58 -19.74
CA VAL A 7 -1.75 -14.95 -20.79
C VAL A 7 -0.34 -14.49 -20.45
N LEU A 8 0.65 -15.23 -20.93
CA LEU A 8 2.04 -14.78 -20.89
C LEU A 8 2.35 -14.03 -22.19
N VAL A 9 2.92 -12.83 -22.04
CA VAL A 9 3.39 -12.04 -23.18
C VAL A 9 4.88 -11.77 -22.99
N SER A 10 5.69 -12.17 -23.96
CA SER A 10 7.12 -11.85 -23.94
C SER A 10 7.29 -10.32 -24.03
N LYS A 11 8.24 -9.77 -23.28
CA LYS A 11 8.60 -8.35 -23.38
C LYS A 11 9.09 -7.93 -24.77
N ASP A 12 9.56 -8.90 -25.57
CA ASP A 12 10.09 -8.70 -26.91
C ASP A 12 9.04 -9.00 -28.01
N SER A 13 7.75 -9.20 -27.63
CA SER A 13 6.67 -9.45 -28.59
C SER A 13 6.45 -8.25 -29.50
N GLU A 14 6.30 -8.51 -30.80
CA GLU A 14 5.91 -7.49 -31.77
C GLU A 14 4.51 -6.95 -31.40
N GLY A 15 4.35 -5.62 -31.39
CA GLY A 15 3.13 -4.95 -30.98
C GLY A 15 3.04 -4.63 -29.48
N LEU A 16 4.04 -5.00 -28.67
CA LEU A 16 4.14 -4.60 -27.27
C LEU A 16 5.01 -3.35 -27.11
N GLU A 17 4.47 -2.30 -26.58
CA GLU A 17 5.21 -1.08 -26.21
C GLU A 17 5.13 -0.88 -24.70
N ILE A 18 6.30 -0.75 -24.05
CA ILE A 18 6.40 -0.47 -22.61
C ILE A 18 7.07 0.89 -22.45
N LYS A 19 6.34 1.84 -21.85
CA LYS A 19 6.81 3.21 -21.62
C LYS A 19 6.82 3.49 -20.14
N GLN A 20 7.99 3.84 -19.60
CA GLN A 20 8.08 4.29 -18.22
C GLN A 20 7.34 5.61 -18.04
N THR A 21 6.48 5.69 -17.03
CA THR A 21 5.74 6.90 -16.66
C THR A 21 6.42 7.61 -15.48
N SER A 22 6.32 8.94 -15.46
CA SER A 22 6.72 9.71 -14.28
C SER A 22 5.73 9.48 -13.15
N SER A 23 6.25 9.17 -11.95
CA SER A 23 5.44 8.98 -10.74
C SER A 23 5.90 9.95 -9.65
N LEU A 24 4.94 10.41 -8.85
CA LEU A 24 5.24 11.17 -7.65
C LEU A 24 6.00 10.30 -6.62
N ASP A 25 5.63 9.02 -6.54
CA ASP A 25 6.34 8.00 -5.78
C ASP A 25 7.49 7.42 -6.63
N GLN A 26 8.72 7.79 -6.28
CA GLN A 26 9.92 7.32 -6.95
C GLN A 26 10.39 5.95 -6.44
N THR A 27 9.78 5.43 -5.38
CA THR A 27 10.15 4.14 -4.80
C THR A 27 9.49 2.95 -5.53
N ARG A 28 8.47 3.23 -6.36
CA ARG A 28 7.76 2.22 -7.17
C ARG A 28 7.67 2.69 -8.62
N PRO A 29 8.59 2.26 -9.50
CA PRO A 29 8.51 2.55 -10.93
C PRO A 29 7.20 2.03 -11.53
N MET A 30 6.57 2.84 -12.37
CA MET A 30 5.33 2.52 -13.07
C MET A 30 5.56 2.60 -14.58
N CYS A 31 4.84 1.79 -15.33
CA CYS A 31 4.88 1.78 -16.79
C CYS A 31 3.46 1.81 -17.36
N GLU A 32 3.33 2.44 -18.50
CA GLU A 32 2.21 2.27 -19.41
C GLU A 32 2.55 1.13 -20.37
N ILE A 33 1.62 0.21 -20.55
CA ILE A 33 1.75 -0.93 -21.44
C ILE A 33 0.71 -0.79 -22.54
N ASN A 34 1.15 -0.63 -23.78
CA ASN A 34 0.32 -0.62 -24.97
C ASN A 34 0.50 -1.93 -25.73
N MET A 35 -0.60 -2.61 -26.03
CA MET A 35 -0.62 -3.87 -26.76
C MET A 35 -1.48 -3.71 -28.01
N LYS A 36 -0.87 -4.03 -29.16
CA LYS A 36 -1.56 -3.95 -30.45
C LYS A 36 -1.26 -5.19 -31.28
N ASP A 37 -2.33 -5.88 -31.65
CA ASP A 37 -2.30 -7.05 -32.56
C ASP A 37 -1.29 -8.13 -32.13
N ILE A 38 -1.13 -8.36 -30.80
CA ILE A 38 -0.25 -9.40 -30.26
C ILE A 38 -0.92 -10.76 -30.46
N PHE A 39 -0.22 -11.66 -31.14
CA PHE A 39 -0.66 -13.04 -31.27
C PHE A 39 -0.31 -13.83 -29.99
N ILE A 40 -1.28 -14.54 -29.44
CA ILE A 40 -1.14 -15.42 -28.27
C ILE A 40 -1.39 -16.85 -28.73
N SER A 41 -0.42 -17.72 -28.55
CA SER A 41 -0.56 -19.16 -28.81
C SER A 41 -1.25 -19.88 -27.64
N ASP A 42 -1.78 -21.08 -27.88
CA ASP A 42 -2.52 -21.83 -26.85
C ASP A 42 -1.65 -22.18 -25.63
N ASP A 43 -0.36 -22.37 -25.81
CA ASP A 43 0.62 -22.65 -24.74
C ASP A 43 1.02 -21.41 -23.91
N GLU A 44 0.71 -20.21 -24.39
CA GLU A 44 0.86 -18.97 -23.64
C GLU A 44 -0.37 -18.62 -22.79
N ILE A 45 -1.46 -19.37 -22.91
CA ILE A 45 -2.66 -19.22 -22.08
C ILE A 45 -2.43 -19.94 -20.74
N MET A 46 -2.20 -19.19 -19.67
CA MET A 46 -1.98 -19.74 -18.33
C MET A 46 -3.29 -20.21 -17.67
N ILE A 47 -4.34 -19.40 -17.79
CA ILE A 47 -5.65 -19.65 -17.16
C ILE A 47 -6.74 -19.24 -18.14
N GLY A 48 -7.60 -20.20 -18.47
CA GLY A 48 -8.75 -19.97 -19.34
C GLY A 48 -9.89 -19.22 -18.65
N SER A 49 -10.90 -18.84 -19.45
CA SER A 49 -12.00 -17.96 -19.03
C SER A 49 -12.80 -18.47 -17.83
N ASP A 50 -12.93 -19.81 -17.67
CA ASP A 50 -13.82 -20.40 -16.67
C ASP A 50 -13.35 -20.20 -15.22
N SER A 51 -12.03 -20.05 -15.00
CA SER A 51 -11.43 -19.87 -13.67
C SER A 51 -10.69 -18.56 -13.47
N CYS A 52 -10.61 -17.73 -14.53
CA CYS A 52 -9.80 -16.50 -14.52
C CYS A 52 -10.26 -15.50 -13.45
N ILE A 53 -11.57 -15.27 -13.33
CA ILE A 53 -12.13 -14.30 -12.36
C ILE A 53 -11.80 -14.74 -10.93
N ASN A 54 -12.05 -16.00 -10.58
CA ASN A 54 -11.76 -16.51 -9.24
C ASN A 54 -10.27 -16.43 -8.92
N THR A 55 -9.42 -16.78 -9.87
CA THR A 55 -7.96 -16.66 -9.69
C THR A 55 -7.55 -15.21 -9.51
N TRP A 56 -8.11 -14.28 -10.28
CA TRP A 56 -7.84 -12.85 -10.12
C TRP A 56 -8.22 -12.36 -8.72
N GLU A 57 -9.41 -12.69 -8.22
CA GLU A 57 -9.83 -12.28 -6.88
C GLU A 57 -8.89 -12.82 -5.78
N LYS A 58 -8.46 -14.08 -5.89
CA LYS A 58 -7.47 -14.66 -4.96
C LYS A 58 -6.14 -13.93 -5.01
N VAL A 59 -5.60 -13.70 -6.20
CA VAL A 59 -4.33 -12.97 -6.37
C VAL A 59 -4.45 -11.54 -5.83
N LYS A 60 -5.58 -10.87 -6.10
CA LYS A 60 -5.84 -9.53 -5.59
C LYS A 60 -5.86 -9.50 -4.06
N ASN A 61 -6.59 -10.40 -3.42
CA ASN A 61 -6.70 -10.45 -1.96
C ASN A 61 -5.35 -10.74 -1.29
N ILE A 62 -4.57 -11.68 -1.81
CA ILE A 62 -3.20 -11.93 -1.36
C ILE A 62 -2.33 -10.67 -1.52
N SER A 63 -2.42 -10.01 -2.67
CA SER A 63 -1.65 -8.79 -2.95
C SER A 63 -2.00 -7.64 -2.01
N LEU A 64 -3.28 -7.51 -1.61
CA LEU A 64 -3.72 -6.51 -0.63
C LEU A 64 -3.15 -6.78 0.76
N GLY A 65 -3.06 -8.03 1.19
CA GLY A 65 -2.40 -8.42 2.44
C GLY A 65 -0.91 -8.03 2.45
N TYR A 66 -0.17 -8.35 1.39
CA TYR A 66 1.24 -7.97 1.27
C TYR A 66 1.44 -6.46 1.15
N LEU A 67 0.56 -5.76 0.45
CA LEU A 67 0.58 -4.29 0.38
C LEU A 67 0.37 -3.68 1.78
N ALA A 68 -0.53 -4.24 2.59
CA ALA A 68 -0.73 -3.79 3.96
C ALA A 68 0.52 -4.00 4.83
N MET A 69 1.25 -5.11 4.66
CA MET A 69 2.52 -5.35 5.35
C MET A 69 3.60 -4.34 4.94
N GLU A 70 3.69 -4.01 3.65
CA GLU A 70 4.60 -2.96 3.15
C GLU A 70 4.27 -1.59 3.78
N GLN A 71 2.97 -1.24 3.85
CA GLN A 71 2.50 0.00 4.47
C GLN A 71 2.83 0.07 5.97
N VAL A 72 2.68 -1.04 6.68
CA VAL A 72 3.06 -1.15 8.10
C VAL A 72 4.57 -0.96 8.28
N GLY A 73 5.40 -1.54 7.40
CA GLY A 73 6.84 -1.33 7.40
C GLY A 73 7.22 0.14 7.17
N GLY A 74 6.56 0.81 6.22
CA GLY A 74 6.75 2.23 5.97
C GLY A 74 6.31 3.11 7.14
N ALA A 75 5.19 2.79 7.77
CA ALA A 75 4.70 3.49 8.97
C ALA A 75 5.64 3.31 10.17
N GLN A 76 6.22 2.12 10.36
CA GLN A 76 7.24 1.88 11.40
C GLN A 76 8.46 2.76 11.17
N ALA A 77 8.99 2.81 9.94
CA ALA A 77 10.14 3.66 9.63
C ALA A 77 9.87 5.15 9.90
N CYS A 78 8.65 5.62 9.60
CA CYS A 78 8.23 6.99 9.92
C CYS A 78 8.23 7.27 11.43
N LEU A 79 7.71 6.34 12.24
CA LEU A 79 7.72 6.46 13.70
C LEU A 79 9.15 6.48 14.25
N ASP A 80 10.02 5.60 13.76
CA ASP A 80 11.41 5.52 14.19
C ASP A 80 12.17 6.83 13.88
N MET A 81 12.02 7.36 12.66
CA MET A 81 12.59 8.66 12.26
C MET A 81 12.07 9.78 13.15
N SER A 82 10.75 9.84 13.39
CA SER A 82 10.12 10.88 14.20
C SER A 82 10.62 10.87 15.64
N THR A 83 10.69 9.68 16.25
CA THR A 83 11.14 9.52 17.63
C THR A 83 12.63 9.84 17.78
N GLN A 84 13.45 9.45 16.81
CA GLN A 84 14.88 9.80 16.82
C GLN A 84 15.09 11.30 16.66
N TYR A 85 14.45 11.92 15.68
CA TYR A 85 14.54 13.36 15.47
C TYR A 85 14.05 14.15 16.70
N ALA A 86 12.97 13.69 17.34
CA ALA A 86 12.44 14.34 18.55
C ALA A 86 13.43 14.33 19.74
N LYS A 87 14.29 13.30 19.82
CA LYS A 87 15.35 13.22 20.86
C LYS A 87 16.54 14.10 20.57
N GLU A 88 16.86 14.32 19.29
CA GLU A 88 18.08 15.02 18.86
C GLU A 88 17.86 16.50 18.56
N ARG A 89 16.70 16.87 18.01
CA ARG A 89 16.43 18.25 17.60
C ARG A 89 16.18 19.15 18.78
N ILE A 90 17.03 20.18 18.93
CA ILE A 90 16.90 21.19 19.98
C ILE A 90 16.11 22.39 19.45
N GLN A 91 15.09 22.81 20.18
CA GLN A 91 14.39 24.08 20.02
C GLN A 91 14.01 24.65 21.41
N PHE A 92 14.02 25.96 21.56
CA PHE A 92 13.73 26.61 22.83
C PHE A 92 14.59 26.09 23.99
N GLY A 93 15.87 25.76 23.69
CA GLY A 93 16.88 25.31 24.67
C GLY A 93 16.74 23.85 25.14
N ARG A 94 15.87 23.03 24.53
CA ARG A 94 15.67 21.61 24.89
C ARG A 94 15.25 20.76 23.70
N PRO A 95 15.39 19.42 23.77
CA PRO A 95 14.91 18.52 22.73
C PRO A 95 13.41 18.71 22.48
N ILE A 96 12.99 18.68 21.20
CA ILE A 96 11.56 18.86 20.86
C ILE A 96 10.68 17.75 21.43
N GLY A 97 11.20 16.53 21.66
CA GLY A 97 10.51 15.44 22.33
C GLY A 97 10.16 15.69 23.79
N SER A 98 10.67 16.78 24.40
CA SER A 98 10.25 17.22 25.75
C SER A 98 8.91 17.98 25.75
N PHE A 99 8.37 18.35 24.57
CA PHE A 99 7.08 19.04 24.45
C PHE A 99 5.96 18.01 24.31
N GLN A 100 4.89 18.16 25.11
CA GLN A 100 3.75 17.23 25.09
C GLN A 100 3.12 17.05 23.71
N ALA A 101 3.05 18.12 22.90
CA ALA A 101 2.51 18.04 21.55
C ALA A 101 3.25 17.01 20.69
N ILE A 102 4.59 16.98 20.74
CA ILE A 102 5.42 16.01 20.00
C ILE A 102 5.29 14.61 20.60
N GLN A 103 5.30 14.52 21.94
CA GLN A 103 5.10 13.23 22.64
C GLN A 103 3.78 12.57 22.25
N HIS A 104 2.69 13.34 22.22
CA HIS A 104 1.37 12.82 21.87
C HIS A 104 1.28 12.43 20.39
N ILE A 105 1.92 13.17 19.47
CA ILE A 105 2.00 12.75 18.07
C ILE A 105 2.69 11.38 17.97
N CYS A 106 3.88 11.21 18.55
CA CYS A 106 4.61 9.94 18.49
C CYS A 106 3.84 8.81 19.17
N ALA A 107 3.19 9.05 20.32
CA ALA A 107 2.37 8.07 21.00
C ALA A 107 1.16 7.62 20.16
N ASN A 108 0.47 8.57 19.50
CA ASN A 108 -0.64 8.26 18.59
C ASN A 108 -0.17 7.47 17.36
N MET A 109 1.00 7.81 16.79
CA MET A 109 1.62 7.05 15.71
C MET A 109 1.84 5.59 16.13
N LEU A 110 2.37 5.36 17.34
CA LEU A 110 2.60 4.02 17.87
C LEU A 110 1.29 3.22 18.03
N VAL A 111 0.27 3.81 18.64
CA VAL A 111 -1.04 3.15 18.85
C VAL A 111 -1.67 2.75 17.52
N GLN A 112 -1.67 3.65 16.53
CA GLN A 112 -2.21 3.37 15.21
C GLN A 112 -1.40 2.29 14.48
N LEU A 113 -0.08 2.34 14.59
CA LEU A 113 0.82 1.37 13.98
C LEU A 113 0.61 -0.05 14.55
N GLU A 114 0.52 -0.21 15.87
CA GLU A 114 0.30 -1.51 16.49
C GLU A 114 -1.07 -2.11 16.09
N SER A 115 -2.10 -1.28 15.98
CA SER A 115 -3.38 -1.70 15.44
C SER A 115 -3.28 -2.14 13.97
N ALA A 116 -2.56 -1.37 13.14
CA ALA A 116 -2.35 -1.70 11.73
C ALA A 116 -1.54 -3.00 11.55
N LYS A 117 -0.53 -3.23 12.39
CA LYS A 117 0.21 -4.51 12.42
C LYS A 117 -0.73 -5.70 12.63
N SER A 118 -1.61 -5.62 13.62
CA SER A 118 -2.56 -6.70 13.90
C SER A 118 -3.46 -7.00 12.71
N VAL A 119 -3.98 -5.97 12.05
CA VAL A 119 -4.84 -6.12 10.87
C VAL A 119 -4.08 -6.68 9.67
N ALA A 120 -2.86 -6.18 9.41
CA ALA A 120 -2.03 -6.65 8.30
C ALA A 120 -1.59 -8.11 8.49
N TYR A 121 -1.15 -8.48 9.71
CA TYR A 121 -0.80 -9.86 10.03
C TYR A 121 -1.99 -10.81 9.92
N SER A 122 -3.19 -10.38 10.33
CA SER A 122 -4.40 -11.18 10.13
C SER A 122 -4.61 -11.48 8.64
N ALA A 123 -4.56 -10.46 7.77
CA ALA A 123 -4.78 -10.64 6.33
C ALA A 123 -3.77 -11.56 5.65
N VAL A 124 -2.50 -11.58 6.10
CA VAL A 124 -1.47 -12.45 5.51
C VAL A 124 -1.52 -13.87 6.07
N ARG A 125 -2.02 -14.04 7.32
CA ARG A 125 -2.09 -15.34 8.00
C ARG A 125 -3.42 -16.05 7.82
N THR A 126 -4.41 -15.43 7.19
CA THR A 126 -5.71 -16.06 6.91
C THR A 126 -5.48 -17.24 5.96
N ASP A 127 -5.25 -18.41 6.54
CA ASP A 127 -5.11 -19.70 5.87
C ASP A 127 -6.40 -20.48 6.09
N THR A 128 -7.42 -20.09 5.36
CA THR A 128 -8.73 -20.72 5.40
C THR A 128 -9.19 -21.04 3.98
N SER A 129 -10.01 -22.06 3.87
CA SER A 129 -10.72 -22.37 2.62
C SER A 129 -11.96 -21.50 2.43
N ASP A 130 -12.29 -20.61 3.36
CA ASP A 130 -13.39 -19.66 3.28
C ASP A 130 -12.95 -18.41 2.50
N ASP A 131 -13.29 -18.36 1.23
CA ASP A 131 -12.97 -17.24 0.34
C ASP A 131 -13.58 -15.92 0.85
N LEU A 132 -14.70 -15.95 1.60
CA LEU A 132 -15.30 -14.74 2.19
C LEU A 132 -14.45 -14.16 3.34
N GLU A 133 -13.92 -15.02 4.20
CA GLU A 133 -13.04 -14.58 5.29
C GLU A 133 -11.74 -13.99 4.74
N VAL A 134 -11.17 -14.60 3.70
CA VAL A 134 -9.98 -14.08 2.99
C VAL A 134 -10.25 -12.71 2.38
N GLU A 135 -11.37 -12.54 1.68
CA GLU A 135 -11.75 -11.26 1.08
C GLU A 135 -11.99 -10.19 2.15
N MET A 136 -12.72 -10.51 3.20
CA MET A 136 -13.01 -9.58 4.30
C MET A 136 -11.72 -9.10 4.97
N SER A 137 -10.79 -9.99 5.30
CA SER A 137 -9.52 -9.63 5.95
C SER A 137 -8.64 -8.77 5.04
N ALA A 138 -8.60 -9.05 3.73
CA ALA A 138 -7.88 -8.26 2.74
C ALA A 138 -8.45 -6.84 2.60
N MET A 139 -9.79 -6.70 2.55
CA MET A 139 -10.46 -5.39 2.47
C MET A 139 -10.26 -4.56 3.76
N LEU A 140 -10.33 -5.20 4.93
CA LEU A 140 -10.02 -4.54 6.21
C LEU A 140 -8.59 -4.03 6.23
N ALA A 141 -7.61 -4.87 5.83
CA ALA A 141 -6.20 -4.48 5.78
C ALA A 141 -5.98 -3.32 4.79
N LYS A 142 -6.55 -3.40 3.58
CA LYS A 142 -6.46 -2.33 2.58
C LYS A 142 -7.03 -1.00 3.10
N SER A 143 -8.20 -1.05 3.72
CA SER A 143 -8.85 0.16 4.23
C SER A 143 -8.02 0.78 5.35
N TYR A 144 -7.73 0.01 6.40
CA TYR A 144 -7.14 0.53 7.63
C TYR A 144 -5.66 0.88 7.48
N CYS A 145 -4.83 -0.03 6.94
CA CYS A 145 -3.38 0.19 6.84
C CYS A 145 -3.04 1.35 5.91
N SER A 146 -3.80 1.55 4.81
CA SER A 146 -3.59 2.70 3.93
C SER A 146 -3.86 4.03 4.62
N GLU A 147 -4.90 4.14 5.43
CA GLU A 147 -5.22 5.36 6.18
C GLU A 147 -4.19 5.62 7.28
N VAL A 148 -3.81 4.58 8.01
CA VAL A 148 -2.79 4.67 9.07
C VAL A 148 -1.44 5.11 8.49
N PHE A 149 -0.98 4.50 7.38
CA PHE A 149 0.29 4.89 6.79
C PHE A 149 0.27 6.32 6.26
N ASN A 150 -0.81 6.77 5.61
CA ASN A 150 -0.96 8.17 5.20
C ASN A 150 -0.90 9.13 6.40
N LYS A 151 -1.59 8.80 7.49
CA LYS A 151 -1.61 9.63 8.71
C LYS A 151 -0.23 9.69 9.35
N ILE A 152 0.42 8.55 9.57
CA ILE A 152 1.74 8.45 10.19
C ILE A 152 2.81 9.15 9.33
N ALA A 153 2.78 9.00 8.01
CA ALA A 153 3.71 9.69 7.12
C ALA A 153 3.52 11.21 7.16
N GLY A 154 2.28 11.69 7.28
CA GLY A 154 1.99 13.11 7.50
C GLY A 154 2.50 13.61 8.85
N ASP A 155 2.27 12.86 9.92
CA ASP A 155 2.76 13.18 11.26
C ASP A 155 4.29 13.18 11.33
N ASN A 156 4.96 12.27 10.60
CA ASN A 156 6.41 12.27 10.45
C ASN A 156 6.93 13.57 9.84
N ILE A 157 6.30 14.07 8.77
CA ILE A 157 6.63 15.38 8.20
C ILE A 157 6.40 16.49 9.24
N GLN A 158 5.28 16.44 9.96
CA GLN A 158 4.95 17.44 10.97
C GLN A 158 6.00 17.51 12.10
N VAL A 159 6.49 16.36 12.58
CA VAL A 159 7.54 16.29 13.61
C VAL A 159 8.86 16.89 13.11
N HIS A 160 9.23 16.63 11.86
CA HIS A 160 10.45 17.17 11.24
C HIS A 160 10.32 18.66 10.86
N GLY A 161 9.10 19.16 10.67
CA GLY A 161 8.86 20.52 10.21
C GLY A 161 9.41 20.77 8.80
N GLY A 162 9.98 21.94 8.56
CA GLY A 162 10.43 22.35 7.22
C GLY A 162 11.36 21.36 6.52
N ILE A 163 12.29 20.74 7.24
CA ILE A 163 13.22 19.76 6.65
C ILE A 163 12.51 18.52 6.10
N GLY A 164 11.38 18.14 6.69
CA GLY A 164 10.60 16.97 6.25
C GLY A 164 10.05 17.08 4.82
N PHE A 165 9.96 18.29 4.26
CA PHE A 165 9.55 18.55 2.88
C PHE A 165 10.71 18.70 1.90
N THR A 166 11.94 18.80 2.38
CA THR A 166 13.11 18.98 1.53
C THR A 166 13.65 17.65 1.01
N TRP A 167 14.46 17.71 -0.06
CA TRP A 167 15.17 16.54 -0.58
C TRP A 167 16.34 16.09 0.31
N GLU A 168 16.68 16.85 1.34
CA GLU A 168 17.73 16.52 2.30
C GLU A 168 17.28 15.46 3.32
N HIS A 169 15.97 15.24 3.45
CA HIS A 169 15.40 14.28 4.41
C HIS A 169 14.40 13.32 3.74
N PRO A 170 14.44 12.01 4.04
CA PRO A 170 13.59 11.01 3.35
C PRO A 170 12.10 11.05 3.72
N ALA A 171 11.66 11.85 4.69
CA ALA A 171 10.26 11.86 5.16
C ALA A 171 9.25 12.08 4.02
N HIS A 172 9.57 12.97 3.06
CA HIS A 172 8.69 13.23 1.91
C HIS A 172 8.52 12.01 0.98
N LEU A 173 9.51 11.10 0.92
CA LEU A 173 9.41 9.87 0.12
C LEU A 173 8.35 8.94 0.70
N PHE A 174 8.33 8.78 2.03
CA PHE A 174 7.31 7.98 2.71
C PHE A 174 5.91 8.57 2.56
N PHE A 175 5.77 9.89 2.59
CA PHE A 175 4.49 10.55 2.37
C PHE A 175 3.95 10.33 0.95
N LYS A 176 4.82 10.47 -0.06
CA LYS A 176 4.48 10.20 -1.47
C LYS A 176 4.12 8.73 -1.68
N LYS A 177 4.91 7.82 -1.09
CA LYS A 177 4.66 6.39 -1.13
C LYS A 177 3.33 6.03 -0.47
N ALA A 178 3.05 6.53 0.72
CA ALA A 178 1.79 6.28 1.42
C ALA A 178 0.58 6.65 0.54
N LYS A 179 0.65 7.80 -0.15
CA LYS A 179 -0.39 8.23 -1.07
C LYS A 179 -0.53 7.32 -2.28
N SER A 180 0.59 6.93 -2.90
CA SER A 180 0.61 6.00 -4.04
C SER A 180 0.02 4.64 -3.65
N ASP A 181 0.49 4.06 -2.55
CA ASP A 181 0.03 2.77 -2.05
C ASP A 181 -1.47 2.77 -1.69
N SER A 182 -2.00 3.92 -1.24
CA SER A 182 -3.44 4.05 -0.94
C SER A 182 -4.34 3.93 -2.17
N LEU A 183 -3.79 4.19 -3.37
CA LEU A 183 -4.51 4.10 -4.64
C LEU A 183 -4.32 2.76 -5.35
N LEU A 184 -3.23 2.05 -5.04
CA LEU A 184 -2.88 0.78 -5.67
C LEU A 184 -3.91 -0.30 -5.33
N LEU A 185 -4.37 -1.07 -6.32
CA LEU A 185 -5.40 -2.12 -6.21
C LEU A 185 -6.75 -1.64 -5.62
N GLY A 186 -7.06 -0.36 -5.76
CA GLY A 186 -8.28 0.26 -5.25
C GLY A 186 -8.03 1.21 -4.08
N THR A 187 -9.00 2.06 -3.79
CA THR A 187 -8.91 3.03 -2.69
C THR A 187 -9.44 2.47 -1.37
N PRO A 188 -9.06 3.05 -0.21
CA PRO A 188 -9.67 2.70 1.09
C PRO A 188 -11.20 2.82 1.10
N LYS A 189 -11.75 3.78 0.34
CA LYS A 189 -13.21 3.93 0.21
C LYS A 189 -13.82 2.71 -0.48
N LEU A 190 -13.28 2.29 -1.63
CA LEU A 190 -13.77 1.10 -2.35
C LEU A 190 -13.67 -0.16 -1.48
N ALA A 191 -12.61 -0.29 -0.66
CA ALA A 191 -12.49 -1.40 0.27
C ALA A 191 -13.61 -1.38 1.33
N ARG A 192 -13.95 -0.21 1.88
CA ARG A 192 -15.09 -0.07 2.82
C ARG A 192 -16.44 -0.33 2.18
N ASP A 193 -16.65 0.16 0.95
CA ASP A 193 -17.88 -0.13 0.20
C ASP A 193 -18.03 -1.65 0.02
N LYS A 194 -16.94 -2.36 -0.28
CA LYS A 194 -16.93 -3.83 -0.41
C LYS A 194 -17.19 -4.54 0.92
N ILE A 195 -16.63 -4.06 2.03
CA ILE A 195 -16.92 -4.58 3.38
C ILE A 195 -18.41 -4.45 3.71
N ALA A 196 -19.02 -3.30 3.41
CA ALA A 196 -20.45 -3.09 3.65
C ALA A 196 -21.30 -4.08 2.83
N GLU A 197 -20.95 -4.31 1.55
CA GLU A 197 -21.59 -5.32 0.70
C GLU A 197 -21.48 -6.73 1.30
N LEU A 198 -20.28 -7.14 1.77
CA LEU A 198 -20.05 -8.44 2.40
C LEU A 198 -20.84 -8.62 3.71
N LEU A 199 -21.12 -7.54 4.40
CA LEU A 199 -21.97 -7.51 5.61
C LEU A 199 -23.47 -7.37 5.30
N SER A 200 -23.85 -7.32 4.02
CA SER A 200 -25.24 -7.14 3.57
C SER A 200 -25.89 -5.82 4.05
N LEU A 201 -25.08 -4.74 4.10
CA LEU A 201 -25.52 -3.39 4.50
C LEU A 201 -25.84 -2.52 3.27
#